data_2382d8bcd71f5977b42443cd8b0b62df
#
_entry.id   2382d8bcd71f5977b42443cd8b0b62df
#
_cell.length_a   1.000
_cell.length_b   1.000
_cell.length_c   1.000
_cell.angle_alpha   90.00
_cell.angle_beta   90.00
_cell.angle_gamma   90.00
#
_symmetry.space_group_name_H-M   'P 1'
#
loop_
_entity.id
_entity.type
_entity.pdbx_description
1 polymer ?
#
loop_
_entity_poly.entity_id
_entity_poly.type
_entity_poly.pdbx_seq_one_letter_code
_entity_poly.pdbx_strand_id
1 'polypeptide(L)'
;MMRLSLFLTMLAAPPAALADAPLMVLDRTQLPFDLGPGNPANSPARPGNAPHAAWNSAGNTANAPTAPGNRPSDRVNEGRVIFTSDGSVVGYYAPNAVGVLNLFDTQGRRIAYRPARGTKSLFTVQGAWCGTVDGLRDGSLVLAVTPDCARQFMR
;
A
#
# COMPACT_ATOMS: atom_id res chain seq x y z
N MET A 1 24.41 -51.47 18.18
CA MET A 1 23.89 -50.15 18.65
C MET A 1 23.53 -49.32 17.44
N MET A 2 22.25 -49.26 17.11
CA MET A 2 21.69 -48.55 15.93
C MET A 2 21.22 -47.16 16.37
N ARG A 3 21.89 -46.09 15.88
CA ARG A 3 21.47 -44.70 16.17
C ARG A 3 20.38 -44.30 15.22
N LEU A 4 19.19 -44.11 15.75
CA LEU A 4 18.03 -43.58 15.04
C LEU A 4 18.15 -42.04 14.96
N SER A 5 18.49 -41.51 13.79
CA SER A 5 18.50 -40.05 13.55
C SER A 5 17.09 -39.60 13.23
N LEU A 6 16.49 -38.85 14.15
CA LEU A 6 15.19 -38.22 13.97
C LEU A 6 15.40 -36.96 13.13
N PHE A 7 15.02 -36.99 11.85
CA PHE A 7 14.94 -35.79 11.00
C PHE A 7 13.68 -35.00 11.36
N LEU A 8 13.87 -33.89 12.05
CA LEU A 8 12.80 -32.92 12.34
C LEU A 8 12.59 -32.05 11.07
N THR A 9 11.62 -32.40 10.25
CA THR A 9 11.17 -31.57 9.14
C THR A 9 10.44 -30.34 9.69
N MET A 10 11.11 -29.18 9.69
CA MET A 10 10.44 -27.90 9.91
C MET A 10 9.52 -27.62 8.71
N LEU A 11 8.22 -27.80 8.90
CA LEU A 11 7.22 -27.25 7.99
C LEU A 11 7.29 -25.71 8.12
N ALA A 12 7.81 -25.06 7.08
CA ALA A 12 7.68 -23.60 6.96
C ALA A 12 6.19 -23.28 6.80
N ALA A 13 5.64 -22.50 7.73
CA ALA A 13 4.28 -21.98 7.59
C ALA A 13 4.19 -21.15 6.30
N PRO A 14 3.12 -21.30 5.49
CA PRO A 14 2.93 -20.46 4.32
C PRO A 14 2.87 -19.00 4.77
N PRO A 15 3.44 -18.05 3.98
CA PRO A 15 3.30 -16.63 4.28
C PRO A 15 1.79 -16.31 4.37
N ALA A 16 1.40 -15.63 5.45
CA ALA A 16 0.03 -15.19 5.61
C ALA A 16 -0.35 -14.36 4.38
N ALA A 17 -1.36 -14.80 3.65
CA ALA A 17 -1.93 -14.03 2.56
C ALA A 17 -2.39 -12.70 3.16
N LEU A 18 -1.88 -11.58 2.60
CA LEU A 18 -2.39 -10.27 2.98
C LEU A 18 -3.85 -10.23 2.55
N ALA A 19 -4.75 -9.92 3.50
CA ALA A 19 -6.16 -9.80 3.19
C ALA A 19 -6.40 -8.57 2.30
N ASP A 20 -7.48 -8.60 1.51
CA ASP A 20 -7.89 -7.51 0.63
C ASP A 20 -8.04 -6.19 1.40
N ALA A 21 -7.64 -5.09 0.77
CA ALA A 21 -7.70 -3.76 1.35
C ALA A 21 -8.95 -3.02 0.87
N PRO A 22 -9.94 -2.73 1.75
CA PRO A 22 -11.08 -1.91 1.36
C PRO A 22 -10.66 -0.46 1.13
N LEU A 23 -11.23 0.17 0.08
CA LEU A 23 -11.12 1.59 -0.17
C LEU A 23 -12.33 2.32 0.41
N MET A 24 -12.15 3.07 1.46
CA MET A 24 -13.17 3.94 2.04
C MET A 24 -12.96 5.37 1.57
N VAL A 25 -14.01 6.02 1.08
CA VAL A 25 -14.00 7.45 0.79
C VAL A 25 -14.38 8.20 2.08
N LEU A 26 -13.51 9.08 2.52
CA LEU A 26 -13.70 9.83 3.76
C LEU A 26 -13.68 11.34 3.55
N ASP A 27 -14.37 12.05 4.42
CA ASP A 27 -14.11 13.46 4.66
C ASP A 27 -12.89 13.58 5.58
N ARG A 28 -11.83 14.26 5.12
CA ARG A 28 -10.60 14.47 5.88
C ARG A 28 -10.81 15.16 7.24
N THR A 29 -11.93 15.88 7.42
CA THR A 29 -12.29 16.54 8.68
C THR A 29 -12.73 15.55 9.75
N GLN A 30 -13.09 14.34 9.38
CA GLN A 30 -13.49 13.28 10.31
C GLN A 30 -12.30 12.50 10.89
N LEU A 31 -11.09 12.72 10.37
CA LEU A 31 -9.90 12.05 10.88
C LEU A 31 -9.40 12.68 12.18
N PRO A 32 -8.89 11.88 13.12
CA PRO A 32 -8.08 12.36 14.22
C PRO A 32 -6.87 13.16 13.69
N PHE A 33 -6.44 14.16 14.45
CA PHE A 33 -5.34 15.05 14.05
C PHE A 33 -4.06 14.31 13.66
N ASP A 34 -3.72 13.24 14.36
CA ASP A 34 -2.51 12.44 14.13
C ASP A 34 -2.53 11.66 12.80
N LEU A 35 -3.71 11.36 12.27
CA LEU A 35 -3.88 10.68 10.97
C LEU A 35 -4.17 11.66 9.83
N GLY A 36 -4.54 12.89 10.13
CA GLY A 36 -4.95 13.88 9.15
C GLY A 36 -3.80 14.69 8.55
N PRO A 37 -4.09 15.48 7.50
CA PRO A 37 -3.10 16.31 6.81
C PRO A 37 -2.63 17.52 7.65
N GLY A 38 -3.32 17.83 8.75
CA GLY A 38 -2.92 18.90 9.69
C GLY A 38 -1.71 18.53 10.55
N ASN A 39 -1.40 17.24 10.71
CA ASN A 39 -0.21 16.81 11.42
C ASN A 39 1.04 17.04 10.54
N PRO A 40 2.08 17.76 11.04
CA PRO A 40 3.31 18.00 10.30
C PRO A 40 4.01 16.70 9.81
N ALA A 41 3.86 15.58 10.52
CA ALA A 41 4.41 14.31 10.09
C ALA A 41 3.79 13.80 8.78
N ASN A 42 2.54 14.21 8.51
CA ASN A 42 1.76 13.84 7.33
C ASN A 42 1.85 14.88 6.20
N SER A 43 2.63 15.95 6.40
CA SER A 43 2.78 16.98 5.37
C SER A 43 3.50 16.45 4.13
N PRO A 44 2.98 16.73 2.91
CA PRO A 44 3.68 16.39 1.67
C PRO A 44 4.99 17.18 1.49
N ALA A 45 5.16 18.31 2.18
CA ALA A 45 6.39 19.10 2.15
C ALA A 45 7.53 18.46 2.97
N ARG A 46 7.24 17.45 3.79
CA ARG A 46 8.28 16.73 4.54
C ARG A 46 9.18 15.95 3.56
N PRO A 47 10.52 16.05 3.65
CA PRO A 47 11.42 15.42 2.68
C PRO A 47 11.17 13.92 2.48
N GLY A 48 10.86 13.17 3.54
CA GLY A 48 10.58 11.74 3.47
C GLY A 48 9.25 11.38 2.79
N ASN A 49 8.31 12.33 2.71
CA ASN A 49 6.99 12.15 2.11
C ASN A 49 6.97 12.64 0.64
N ALA A 50 7.95 13.41 0.23
CA ALA A 50 7.97 14.04 -1.09
C ALA A 50 8.00 13.01 -2.23
N PRO A 51 7.29 13.27 -3.35
CA PRO A 51 7.25 12.34 -4.48
C PRO A 51 8.60 12.20 -5.21
N HIS A 52 9.48 13.18 -5.05
CA HIS A 52 10.82 13.16 -5.63
C HIS A 52 11.89 12.54 -4.71
N ALA A 53 11.53 12.19 -3.46
CA ALA A 53 12.45 11.44 -2.61
C ALA A 53 12.83 10.11 -3.28
N ALA A 54 14.11 9.74 -3.22
CA ALA A 54 14.68 8.65 -4.03
C ALA A 54 13.87 7.33 -3.96
N TRP A 55 13.32 6.98 -2.80
CA TRP A 55 12.51 5.78 -2.62
C TRP A 55 11.05 5.94 -3.08
N ASN A 56 10.49 7.17 -3.06
CA ASN A 56 9.10 7.43 -3.46
C ASN A 56 8.97 7.70 -4.96
N SER A 57 10.04 8.14 -5.58
CA SER A 57 10.07 8.65 -6.95
C SER A 57 9.55 7.64 -7.97
N ALA A 58 8.83 8.13 -8.97
CA ALA A 58 8.47 7.36 -10.16
C ALA A 58 9.71 6.90 -10.95
N GLY A 59 10.84 7.60 -10.83
CA GLY A 59 12.11 7.20 -11.42
C GLY A 59 12.81 6.04 -10.71
N ASN A 60 12.36 5.67 -9.51
CA ASN A 60 12.84 4.46 -8.85
C ASN A 60 12.21 3.23 -9.51
N THR A 61 13.04 2.39 -10.10
CA THR A 61 12.59 1.20 -10.83
C THR A 61 11.76 0.23 -9.98
N ALA A 62 11.99 0.18 -8.66
CA ALA A 62 11.19 -0.63 -7.73
C ALA A 62 9.72 -0.15 -7.62
N ASN A 63 9.43 1.10 -7.98
CA ASN A 63 8.07 1.66 -8.00
C ASN A 63 7.41 1.56 -9.38
N ALA A 64 8.14 1.13 -10.41
CA ALA A 64 7.59 1.04 -11.75
C ALA A 64 6.46 -0.01 -11.82
N PRO A 65 5.38 0.25 -12.56
CA PRO A 65 4.30 -0.71 -12.77
C PRO A 65 4.78 -2.03 -13.40
N THR A 66 5.90 -1.97 -14.12
CA THR A 66 6.50 -3.13 -14.80
C THR A 66 7.49 -3.90 -13.94
N ALA A 67 7.83 -3.40 -12.74
CA ALA A 67 8.74 -4.10 -11.84
C ALA A 67 8.15 -5.44 -11.39
N PRO A 68 8.99 -6.45 -11.18
CA PRO A 68 8.55 -7.71 -10.59
C PRO A 68 7.85 -7.46 -9.24
N GLY A 69 6.69 -8.07 -9.04
CA GLY A 69 5.85 -7.86 -7.85
C GLY A 69 4.91 -6.66 -7.92
N ASN A 70 5.01 -5.78 -8.93
CA ASN A 70 4.12 -4.65 -9.11
C ASN A 70 3.06 -4.84 -10.22
N ARG A 71 3.18 -5.89 -11.02
CA ARG A 71 2.24 -6.12 -12.14
C ARG A 71 0.91 -6.66 -11.60
N PRO A 72 -0.23 -6.29 -12.20
CA PRO A 72 -1.53 -6.83 -11.81
C PRO A 72 -1.61 -8.35 -11.99
N SER A 73 -0.85 -8.92 -12.93
CA SER A 73 -0.77 -10.35 -13.21
C SER A 73 0.19 -11.13 -12.31
N ASP A 74 0.95 -10.46 -11.45
CA ASP A 74 1.89 -11.14 -10.56
C ASP A 74 1.12 -11.86 -9.44
N ARG A 75 1.33 -13.17 -9.29
CA ARG A 75 0.64 -14.03 -8.31
C ARG A 75 0.69 -13.49 -6.88
N VAL A 76 1.77 -12.81 -6.53
CA VAL A 76 1.94 -12.20 -5.20
C VAL A 76 0.87 -11.13 -4.91
N ASN A 77 0.20 -10.60 -5.93
CA ASN A 77 -0.84 -9.57 -5.83
C ASN A 77 -2.27 -10.13 -5.82
N GLU A 78 -2.48 -11.44 -5.96
CA GLU A 78 -3.81 -12.07 -5.96
C GLU A 78 -4.63 -11.76 -4.69
N GLY A 79 -3.98 -11.60 -3.52
CA GLY A 79 -4.63 -11.21 -2.25
C GLY A 79 -4.44 -9.73 -1.88
N ARG A 80 -4.03 -8.86 -2.82
CA ARG A 80 -3.72 -7.45 -2.55
C ARG A 80 -4.64 -6.50 -3.29
N VAL A 81 -5.89 -6.87 -3.38
CA VAL A 81 -6.93 -6.14 -4.12
C VAL A 81 -7.43 -4.95 -3.31
N ILE A 82 -7.72 -3.84 -3.98
CA ILE A 82 -8.41 -2.68 -3.44
C ILE A 82 -9.82 -2.70 -3.99
N PHE A 83 -10.82 -2.64 -3.11
CA PHE A 83 -12.22 -2.66 -3.50
C PHE A 83 -13.02 -1.58 -2.76
N THR A 84 -14.09 -1.15 -3.35
CA THR A 84 -15.04 -0.20 -2.77
C THR A 84 -16.05 -0.93 -1.87
N SER A 85 -16.82 -0.18 -1.10
CA SER A 85 -17.82 -0.73 -0.18
C SER A 85 -18.91 -1.56 -0.86
N ASP A 86 -19.14 -1.38 -2.16
CA ASP A 86 -20.05 -2.18 -2.97
C ASP A 86 -19.41 -3.45 -3.56
N GLY A 87 -18.13 -3.70 -3.23
CA GLY A 87 -17.39 -4.86 -3.71
C GLY A 87 -16.76 -4.72 -5.09
N SER A 88 -16.81 -3.54 -5.71
CA SER A 88 -16.17 -3.30 -7.00
C SER A 88 -14.65 -3.19 -6.84
N VAL A 89 -13.89 -3.97 -7.61
CA VAL A 89 -12.43 -3.90 -7.64
C VAL A 89 -12.00 -2.64 -8.38
N VAL A 90 -11.21 -1.79 -7.72
CA VAL A 90 -10.71 -0.52 -8.27
C VAL A 90 -9.20 -0.45 -8.41
N GLY A 91 -8.48 -1.42 -7.85
CA GLY A 91 -7.03 -1.45 -7.94
C GLY A 91 -6.40 -2.55 -7.09
N TYR A 92 -5.11 -2.40 -6.89
CA TYR A 92 -4.33 -3.28 -6.02
C TYR A 92 -3.17 -2.51 -5.38
N TYR A 93 -2.54 -3.09 -4.37
CA TYR A 93 -1.38 -2.50 -3.71
C TYR A 93 -0.19 -3.46 -3.74
N ALA A 94 1.01 -2.91 -3.82
CA ALA A 94 2.24 -3.69 -3.81
C ALA A 94 3.33 -3.00 -2.96
N PRO A 95 3.73 -3.61 -1.83
CA PRO A 95 4.90 -3.16 -1.10
C PRO A 95 6.17 -3.53 -1.88
N ASN A 96 7.12 -2.60 -1.97
CA ASN A 96 8.42 -2.89 -2.55
C ASN A 96 9.48 -3.25 -1.49
N ALA A 97 10.67 -3.66 -1.94
CA ALA A 97 11.75 -4.11 -1.07
C ALA A 97 12.28 -3.03 -0.10
N VAL A 98 12.06 -1.74 -0.38
CA VAL A 98 12.46 -0.62 0.49
C VAL A 98 11.34 -0.16 1.41
N GLY A 99 10.17 -0.80 1.37
CA GLY A 99 9.05 -0.56 2.28
C GLY A 99 8.07 0.52 1.82
N VAL A 100 8.18 1.04 0.60
CA VAL A 100 7.14 1.88 -0.01
C VAL A 100 5.95 1.00 -0.37
N LEU A 101 4.76 1.37 0.07
CA LEU A 101 3.52 0.75 -0.38
C LEU A 101 3.01 1.52 -1.59
N ASN A 102 3.05 0.91 -2.76
CA ASN A 102 2.50 1.48 -3.99
C ASN A 102 1.05 1.06 -4.16
N LEU A 103 0.21 1.97 -4.65
CA LEU A 103 -1.18 1.74 -4.98
C LEU A 103 -1.35 1.95 -6.49
N PHE A 104 -1.95 0.97 -7.15
CA PHE A 104 -2.18 0.94 -8.58
C PHE A 104 -3.68 0.80 -8.87
N ASP A 105 -4.14 1.34 -9.98
CA ASP A 105 -5.48 1.03 -10.50
C ASP A 105 -5.51 -0.36 -11.18
N THR A 106 -6.66 -0.76 -11.66
CA THR A 106 -6.85 -2.05 -12.34
C THR A 106 -6.07 -2.19 -13.64
N GLN A 107 -5.58 -1.09 -14.21
CA GLN A 107 -4.76 -1.04 -15.43
C GLN A 107 -3.25 -1.03 -15.11
N GLY A 108 -2.89 -1.05 -13.84
CA GLY A 108 -1.50 -1.02 -13.39
C GLY A 108 -0.89 0.38 -13.39
N ARG A 109 -1.68 1.46 -13.50
CA ARG A 109 -1.16 2.82 -13.33
C ARG A 109 -0.96 3.08 -11.84
N ARG A 110 0.20 3.58 -11.47
CA ARG A 110 0.50 3.98 -10.10
C ARG A 110 -0.29 5.25 -9.76
N ILE A 111 -1.17 5.17 -8.77
CA ILE A 111 -2.05 6.27 -8.35
C ILE A 111 -1.50 6.98 -7.11
N ALA A 112 -1.06 6.21 -6.11
CA ALA A 112 -0.64 6.74 -4.83
C ALA A 112 0.47 5.88 -4.22
N TYR A 113 1.07 6.38 -3.15
CA TYR A 113 2.04 5.64 -2.37
C TYR A 113 1.97 6.04 -0.89
N ARG A 114 2.37 5.11 -0.01
CA ARG A 114 2.78 5.39 1.35
C ARG A 114 4.30 5.33 1.42
N PRO A 115 4.99 6.38 1.93
CA PRO A 115 6.44 6.36 2.12
C PRO A 115 6.91 5.20 2.99
N ALA A 116 8.14 4.76 2.80
CA ALA A 116 8.73 3.63 3.54
C ALA A 116 8.82 3.88 5.05
N ARG A 117 8.86 5.14 5.48
CA ARG A 117 9.13 5.51 6.88
C ARG A 117 8.27 6.69 7.32
N GLY A 118 7.80 6.62 8.55
CA GLY A 118 7.39 7.77 9.36
C GLY A 118 5.95 8.22 9.27
N THR A 119 5.11 7.68 8.39
CA THR A 119 3.70 8.08 8.32
C THR A 119 2.80 6.94 7.84
N LYS A 120 1.54 6.99 8.26
CA LYS A 120 0.46 6.18 7.70
C LYS A 120 -0.20 6.87 6.49
N SER A 121 0.23 8.08 6.14
CA SER A 121 -0.38 8.86 5.06
C SER A 121 -0.08 8.28 3.68
N LEU A 122 -1.09 8.39 2.83
CA LEU A 122 -1.00 8.16 1.40
C LEU A 122 -0.84 9.48 0.68
N PHE A 123 -0.01 9.50 -0.35
CA PHE A 123 0.19 10.64 -1.23
C PHE A 123 -0.06 10.22 -2.67
N THR A 124 -0.65 11.10 -3.47
CA THR A 124 -0.71 10.89 -4.92
C THR A 124 0.70 10.88 -5.52
N VAL A 125 0.86 10.36 -6.72
CA VAL A 125 2.15 10.41 -7.44
C VAL A 125 2.63 11.83 -7.71
N GLN A 126 1.76 12.83 -7.64
CA GLN A 126 2.10 14.25 -7.71
C GLN A 126 2.47 14.85 -6.33
N GLY A 127 2.32 14.10 -5.25
CA GLY A 127 2.70 14.50 -3.90
C GLY A 127 1.58 15.19 -3.11
N ALA A 128 0.34 15.23 -3.58
CA ALA A 128 -0.79 15.70 -2.78
C ALA A 128 -1.18 14.65 -1.73
N TRP A 129 -1.55 15.09 -0.52
CA TRP A 129 -2.09 14.19 0.49
C TRP A 129 -3.39 13.54 -0.03
N CYS A 130 -3.42 12.23 -0.01
CA CYS A 130 -4.47 11.40 -0.60
C CYS A 130 -5.38 10.74 0.45
N GLY A 131 -4.84 10.49 1.64
CA GLY A 131 -5.55 9.80 2.69
C GLY A 131 -4.61 9.11 3.68
N THR A 132 -5.10 8.05 4.29
CA THR A 132 -4.33 7.27 5.25
C THR A 132 -4.52 5.78 5.01
N VAL A 133 -3.53 4.99 5.43
CA VAL A 133 -3.60 3.52 5.43
C VAL A 133 -3.23 3.01 6.80
N ASP A 134 -3.97 2.05 7.30
CA ASP A 134 -3.66 1.37 8.56
C ASP A 134 -3.72 -0.15 8.38
N GLY A 135 -2.91 -0.85 9.18
CA GLY A 135 -2.95 -2.30 9.27
C GLY A 135 -3.85 -2.73 10.44
N LEU A 136 -4.73 -3.68 10.20
CA LEU A 136 -5.50 -4.33 11.24
C LEU A 136 -4.67 -5.44 11.90
N ARG A 137 -5.15 -5.94 13.06
CA ARG A 137 -4.44 -6.97 13.83
C ARG A 137 -4.29 -8.30 13.09
N ASP A 138 -5.18 -8.57 12.15
CA ASP A 138 -5.15 -9.77 11.29
C ASP A 138 -4.22 -9.65 10.08
N GLY A 139 -3.50 -8.51 9.95
CA GLY A 139 -2.60 -8.22 8.84
C GLY A 139 -3.27 -7.58 7.63
N SER A 140 -4.60 -7.43 7.63
CA SER A 140 -5.31 -6.70 6.57
C SER A 140 -5.00 -5.21 6.61
N LEU A 141 -5.17 -4.53 5.46
CA LEU A 141 -5.03 -3.08 5.36
C LEU A 141 -6.41 -2.43 5.21
N VAL A 142 -6.54 -1.24 5.76
CA VAL A 142 -7.65 -0.33 5.53
C VAL A 142 -7.12 0.92 4.87
N LEU A 143 -7.70 1.28 3.73
CA LEU A 143 -7.35 2.48 2.96
C LEU A 143 -8.50 3.48 3.08
N ALA A 144 -8.22 4.64 3.62
CA ALA A 144 -9.20 5.72 3.73
C ALA A 144 -8.70 6.92 2.93
N VAL A 145 -9.39 7.28 1.86
CA VAL A 145 -8.93 8.27 0.88
C VAL A 145 -9.92 9.38 0.67
N THR A 146 -9.43 10.54 0.22
CA THR A 146 -10.27 11.67 -0.16
C THR A 146 -11.07 11.35 -1.44
N PRO A 147 -12.21 12.04 -1.70
CA PRO A 147 -12.96 11.88 -2.95
C PRO A 147 -12.12 12.13 -4.20
N ASP A 148 -11.18 13.08 -4.16
CA ASP A 148 -10.30 13.40 -5.28
C ASP A 148 -9.33 12.24 -5.59
N CYS A 149 -8.81 11.60 -4.56
CA CYS A 149 -7.96 10.45 -4.70
C CYS A 149 -8.75 9.22 -5.19
N ALA A 150 -9.93 8.98 -4.62
CA ALA A 150 -10.81 7.88 -5.02
C ALA A 150 -11.15 7.94 -6.52
N ARG A 151 -11.44 9.13 -7.06
CA ARG A 151 -11.71 9.33 -8.50
C ARG A 151 -10.54 8.92 -9.41
N GLN A 152 -9.30 8.94 -8.92
CA GLN A 152 -8.14 8.52 -9.72
C GLN A 152 -8.08 7.00 -9.90
N PHE A 153 -8.60 6.24 -8.95
CA PHE A 153 -8.72 4.79 -9.07
C PHE A 153 -9.85 4.35 -10.01
N MET A 154 -10.88 5.18 -10.17
CA MET A 154 -12.09 4.86 -10.93
C MET A 154 -12.06 5.40 -12.39
N ARG A 155 -10.92 5.89 -12.85
CA ARG A 155 -10.71 6.34 -14.25
C ARG A 155 -10.14 5.21 -15.12
#